data_cb2e5bfb795b7acd53fa01642f588f6e
#
_entry.id   cb2e5bfb795b7acd53fa01642f588f6e
#
_cell.length_a   1.000
_cell.length_b   1.000
_cell.length_c   1.000
_cell.angle_alpha   90.00
_cell.angle_beta   90.00
_cell.angle_gamma   90.00
#
_symmetry.space_group_name_H-M   'P 1'
#
loop_
_entity.id
_entity.type
_entity.pdbx_description
1 polymer ?
#
loop_
_entity_poly.entity_id
_entity_poly.type
_entity_poly.pdbx_seq_one_letter_code
_entity_poly.pdbx_strand_id
1 'polypeptide(L)'
;MWIVDPLDGTKEFIKRNGEFTVNIALVKAGVPIIGVIYLPVKKELYFAGQEIGAYKLSGITTLEDDATLDKLVAASVRLPQDLQRDRFVVVASRSHLTPETEAYIDAVKQKHKHVELISSGSSIKICLVAEGKADVYPRFAPTMEWDTAAGHAIARAAGMEIYQADKKDVPLQYNKEDL
;
A
#
# COMPACT_ATOMS: atom_id res chain seq x y z
N MET A 1 10.43 5.69 -15.41
CA MET A 1 9.15 5.52 -16.13
C MET A 1 7.98 5.73 -15.18
N TRP A 2 6.82 6.13 -15.69
CA TRP A 2 5.58 6.14 -14.91
C TRP A 2 4.88 4.79 -15.04
N ILE A 3 4.36 4.29 -13.91
CA ILE A 3 3.50 3.10 -13.84
C ILE A 3 2.16 3.57 -13.27
N VAL A 4 1.07 3.30 -13.99
CA VAL A 4 -0.28 3.78 -13.64
C VAL A 4 -1.27 2.63 -13.68
N ASP A 5 -2.03 2.47 -12.61
CA ASP A 5 -3.28 1.70 -12.61
C ASP A 5 -4.45 2.68 -12.37
N PRO A 6 -5.25 2.96 -13.40
CA PRO A 6 -6.35 3.92 -13.27
C PRO A 6 -7.54 3.37 -12.47
N LEU A 7 -7.61 2.06 -12.25
CA LEU A 7 -8.68 1.41 -11.49
C LEU A 7 -8.24 0.05 -10.94
N ASP A 8 -7.42 0.06 -9.88
CA ASP A 8 -7.06 -1.15 -9.13
C ASP A 8 -8.24 -1.58 -8.25
N GLY A 9 -8.54 -2.89 -8.28
CA GLY A 9 -9.68 -3.45 -7.57
C GLY A 9 -10.97 -3.43 -8.40
N THR A 10 -10.92 -3.85 -9.66
CA THR A 10 -12.10 -3.94 -10.54
C THR A 10 -13.24 -4.77 -9.94
N LYS A 11 -12.92 -5.85 -9.20
CA LYS A 11 -13.94 -6.65 -8.49
C LYS A 11 -14.64 -5.84 -7.40
N GLU A 12 -13.92 -5.03 -6.66
CA GLU A 12 -14.40 -4.14 -5.62
C GLU A 12 -15.26 -3.02 -6.22
N PHE A 13 -14.84 -2.48 -7.35
CA PHE A 13 -15.60 -1.49 -8.11
C PHE A 13 -16.96 -2.03 -8.57
N ILE A 14 -16.98 -3.23 -9.17
CA ILE A 14 -18.21 -3.90 -9.62
C ILE A 14 -19.13 -4.21 -8.43
N LYS A 15 -18.58 -4.64 -7.30
CA LYS A 15 -19.33 -4.90 -6.05
C LYS A 15 -19.77 -3.64 -5.34
N ARG A 16 -19.32 -2.47 -5.76
CA ARG A 16 -19.63 -1.16 -5.15
C ARG A 16 -19.32 -1.07 -3.65
N ASN A 17 -18.27 -1.76 -3.19
CA ASN A 17 -17.87 -1.74 -1.78
C ASN A 17 -16.93 -0.58 -1.42
N GLY A 18 -16.53 0.22 -2.42
CA GLY A 18 -15.70 1.41 -2.23
C GLY A 18 -14.21 1.14 -2.00
N GLU A 19 -13.75 -0.09 -2.16
CA GLU A 19 -12.35 -0.48 -1.92
C GLU A 19 -11.52 -0.59 -3.21
N PHE A 20 -11.70 0.34 -4.13
CA PHE A 20 -10.87 0.48 -5.32
C PHE A 20 -10.02 1.74 -5.24
N THR A 21 -8.90 1.73 -5.96
CA THR A 21 -7.91 2.84 -5.92
C THR A 21 -7.46 3.24 -7.31
N VAL A 22 -6.91 4.45 -7.41
CA VAL A 22 -6.11 4.92 -8.54
C VAL A 22 -4.66 4.95 -8.06
N ASN A 23 -3.77 4.28 -8.78
CA ASN A 23 -2.36 4.15 -8.39
C ASN A 23 -1.46 4.80 -9.45
N ILE A 24 -0.54 5.66 -9.01
CA ILE A 24 0.45 6.31 -9.88
C ILE A 24 1.81 6.21 -9.20
N ALA A 25 2.81 5.70 -9.91
CA ALA A 25 4.18 5.61 -9.43
C ALA A 25 5.19 6.16 -10.44
N LEU A 26 6.24 6.79 -9.95
CA LEU A 26 7.44 7.08 -10.72
C LEU A 26 8.54 6.11 -10.30
N VAL A 27 9.04 5.36 -11.28
CA VAL A 27 10.13 4.38 -11.09
C VAL A 27 11.40 4.89 -11.75
N LYS A 28 12.51 4.83 -11.03
CA LYS A 28 13.86 5.17 -11.51
C LYS A 28 14.81 4.00 -11.21
N ALA A 29 15.45 3.47 -12.24
CA ALA A 29 16.39 2.36 -12.12
C ALA A 29 15.82 1.15 -11.32
N GLY A 30 14.58 0.74 -11.63
CA GLY A 30 13.92 -0.38 -10.97
C GLY A 30 13.34 -0.08 -9.57
N VAL A 31 13.50 1.15 -9.08
CA VAL A 31 13.11 1.55 -7.72
C VAL A 31 11.97 2.57 -7.80
N PRO A 32 10.83 2.37 -7.11
CA PRO A 32 9.78 3.36 -7.03
C PRO A 32 10.19 4.50 -6.10
N ILE A 33 10.20 5.73 -6.63
CA ILE A 33 10.68 6.95 -5.94
C ILE A 33 9.57 7.94 -5.60
N ILE A 34 8.44 7.87 -6.32
CA ILE A 34 7.21 8.60 -6.02
C ILE A 34 6.05 7.63 -6.09
N GLY A 35 5.12 7.74 -5.16
CA GLY A 35 3.88 6.98 -5.16
C GLY A 35 2.69 7.85 -4.78
N VAL A 36 1.60 7.66 -5.50
CA VAL A 36 0.30 8.28 -5.21
C VAL A 36 -0.76 7.20 -5.31
N ILE A 37 -1.57 7.07 -4.26
CA ILE A 37 -2.75 6.19 -4.23
C ILE A 37 -3.95 7.03 -3.78
N TYR A 38 -4.97 7.10 -4.62
CA TYR A 38 -6.21 7.79 -4.29
C TYR A 38 -7.35 6.79 -4.12
N LEU A 39 -8.11 6.96 -3.04
CA LEU A 39 -9.32 6.19 -2.71
C LEU A 39 -10.54 7.07 -2.97
N PRO A 40 -11.17 7.00 -4.14
CA PRO A 40 -12.21 7.98 -4.54
C PRO A 40 -13.43 7.99 -3.61
N VAL A 41 -13.88 6.83 -3.15
CA VAL A 41 -15.06 6.72 -2.27
C VAL A 41 -14.78 7.20 -0.86
N LYS A 42 -13.57 6.92 -0.35
CA LYS A 42 -13.14 7.35 0.99
C LYS A 42 -12.63 8.78 1.01
N LYS A 43 -12.38 9.37 -0.17
CA LYS A 43 -11.78 10.70 -0.31
C LYS A 43 -10.45 10.81 0.42
N GLU A 44 -9.65 9.75 0.32
CA GLU A 44 -8.33 9.66 0.93
C GLU A 44 -7.24 9.60 -0.13
N LEU A 45 -6.20 10.37 0.06
CA LEU A 45 -5.01 10.42 -0.79
C LEU A 45 -3.79 10.02 0.03
N TYR A 46 -3.08 9.00 -0.43
CA TYR A 46 -1.75 8.65 0.06
C TYR A 46 -0.74 9.10 -0.98
N PHE A 47 0.30 9.78 -0.54
CA PHE A 47 1.37 10.20 -1.43
C PHE A 47 2.71 10.18 -0.73
N ALA A 48 3.74 9.93 -1.50
CA ALA A 48 5.10 9.86 -0.99
C ALA A 48 6.12 10.24 -2.05
N GLY A 49 7.24 10.73 -1.58
CA GLY A 49 8.45 10.92 -2.37
C GLY A 49 9.68 10.69 -1.52
N GLN A 50 10.76 10.31 -2.16
CA GLN A 50 12.01 9.94 -1.47
C GLN A 50 12.54 11.05 -0.54
N GLU A 51 12.33 12.33 -0.90
CA GLU A 51 12.83 13.48 -0.14
C GLU A 51 11.80 14.05 0.85
N ILE A 52 10.51 13.82 0.62
CA ILE A 52 9.45 14.40 1.45
C ILE A 52 8.92 13.46 2.53
N GLY A 53 9.07 12.15 2.37
CA GLY A 53 8.45 11.14 3.23
C GLY A 53 7.08 10.69 2.70
N ALA A 54 6.29 10.03 3.54
CA ALA A 54 4.96 9.52 3.23
C ALA A 54 3.88 10.23 4.01
N TYR A 55 2.73 10.48 3.36
CA TYR A 55 1.63 11.27 3.91
C TYR A 55 0.28 10.71 3.52
N LYS A 56 -0.72 11.00 4.36
CA LYS A 56 -2.13 10.75 4.12
C LYS A 56 -2.93 12.03 4.25
N LEU A 57 -3.69 12.39 3.22
CA LEU A 57 -4.67 13.47 3.23
C LEU A 57 -6.08 12.90 3.17
N SER A 58 -6.97 13.32 4.05
CA SER A 58 -8.37 12.88 4.10
C SER A 58 -9.32 14.02 3.70
N GLY A 59 -10.49 13.64 3.16
CA GLY A 59 -11.54 14.58 2.76
C GLY A 59 -11.32 15.25 1.41
N ILE A 60 -10.31 14.81 0.63
CA ILE A 60 -10.00 15.40 -0.67
C ILE A 60 -10.99 14.94 -1.75
N THR A 61 -11.58 15.87 -2.47
CA THR A 61 -12.45 15.61 -3.63
C THR A 61 -11.87 16.18 -4.92
N THR A 62 -11.23 17.32 -4.81
CA THR A 62 -10.57 18.04 -5.91
C THR A 62 -9.31 18.69 -5.39
N LEU A 63 -8.36 18.94 -6.25
CA LEU A 63 -7.24 19.82 -5.95
C LEU A 63 -7.61 21.24 -6.40
N GLU A 64 -7.38 22.21 -5.54
CA GLU A 64 -7.52 23.61 -5.89
C GLU A 64 -6.46 24.01 -6.94
N ASP A 65 -6.76 24.99 -7.78
CA ASP A 65 -5.85 25.42 -8.87
C ASP A 65 -4.49 25.92 -8.33
N ASP A 66 -4.46 26.40 -7.09
CA ASP A 66 -3.26 26.87 -6.39
C ASP A 66 -2.64 25.82 -5.44
N ALA A 67 -3.04 24.55 -5.56
CA ALA A 67 -2.50 23.46 -4.73
C ALA A 67 -0.99 23.31 -4.99
N THR A 68 -0.22 23.40 -3.90
CA THR A 68 1.22 23.16 -3.90
C THR A 68 1.54 21.94 -3.03
N LEU A 69 2.69 21.33 -3.26
CA LEU A 69 3.14 20.21 -2.42
C LEU A 69 3.20 20.59 -0.94
N ASP A 70 3.70 21.78 -0.62
CA ASP A 70 3.79 22.27 0.77
C ASP A 70 2.41 22.39 1.43
N LYS A 71 1.40 22.88 0.70
CA LYS A 71 0.02 22.96 1.19
C LYS A 71 -0.55 21.56 1.45
N LEU A 72 -0.31 20.61 0.53
CA LEU A 72 -0.75 19.21 0.69
C LEU A 72 -0.08 18.56 1.89
N VAL A 73 1.23 18.70 2.03
CA VAL A 73 1.98 18.18 3.18
C VAL A 73 1.47 18.77 4.49
N ALA A 74 1.27 20.09 4.55
CA ALA A 74 0.79 20.78 5.75
C ALA A 74 -0.61 20.33 6.19
N ALA A 75 -1.49 19.95 5.23
CA ALA A 75 -2.83 19.47 5.49
C ALA A 75 -2.90 17.94 5.76
N SER A 76 -1.78 17.25 5.67
CA SER A 76 -1.72 15.78 5.71
C SER A 76 -1.15 15.27 7.05
N VAL A 77 -1.46 14.02 7.35
CA VAL A 77 -0.82 13.27 8.43
C VAL A 77 0.40 12.54 7.88
N ARG A 78 1.54 12.70 8.55
CA ARG A 78 2.77 11.96 8.20
C ARG A 78 2.65 10.49 8.59
N LEU A 79 3.23 9.61 7.77
CA LEU A 79 3.24 8.17 7.98
C LEU A 79 4.66 7.66 8.33
N PRO A 80 4.78 6.57 9.13
CA PRO A 80 3.69 5.89 9.81
C PRO A 80 3.16 6.71 11.00
N GLN A 81 1.92 6.43 11.41
CA GLN A 81 1.40 6.95 12.67
C GLN A 81 1.88 6.06 13.83
N ASP A 82 2.20 6.67 14.96
CA ASP A 82 2.51 5.92 16.19
C ASP A 82 1.21 5.43 16.84
N LEU A 83 0.76 4.27 16.36
CA LEU A 83 -0.45 3.64 16.85
C LEU A 83 -0.07 2.60 17.93
N GLN A 84 -0.25 2.97 19.21
CA GLN A 84 -0.04 2.03 20.31
C GLN A 84 -1.02 0.86 20.18
N ARG A 85 -0.48 -0.36 20.00
CA ARG A 85 -1.25 -1.60 19.83
C ARG A 85 -0.67 -2.72 20.68
N ASP A 86 -1.54 -3.53 21.26
CA ASP A 86 -1.20 -4.71 22.06
C ASP A 86 -1.25 -6.02 21.24
N ARG A 87 -1.48 -5.91 19.93
CA ARG A 87 -1.68 -7.02 19.00
C ARG A 87 -0.90 -6.84 17.71
N PHE A 88 -0.49 -7.96 17.14
CA PHE A 88 0.10 -7.99 15.79
C PHE A 88 -1.01 -8.08 14.75
N VAL A 89 -1.03 -7.17 13.79
CA VAL A 89 -2.09 -7.07 12.77
C VAL A 89 -1.57 -7.52 11.42
N VAL A 90 -2.22 -8.56 10.87
CA VAL A 90 -1.98 -9.03 9.51
C VAL A 90 -3.12 -8.55 8.62
N VAL A 91 -2.81 -7.82 7.55
CA VAL A 91 -3.81 -7.53 6.52
C VAL A 91 -3.69 -8.53 5.38
N ALA A 92 -4.81 -9.13 4.96
CA ALA A 92 -4.85 -10.12 3.89
C ALA A 92 -5.92 -9.79 2.85
N SER A 93 -5.80 -10.40 1.67
CA SER A 93 -6.83 -10.30 0.63
C SER A 93 -8.00 -11.20 0.96
N ARG A 94 -9.23 -10.70 0.77
CA ARG A 94 -10.45 -11.52 0.86
C ARG A 94 -10.59 -12.53 -0.28
N SER A 95 -10.04 -12.21 -1.44
CA SER A 95 -10.29 -12.93 -2.69
C SER A 95 -9.10 -13.77 -3.17
N HIS A 96 -7.93 -13.63 -2.54
CA HIS A 96 -6.69 -14.26 -2.98
C HIS A 96 -5.90 -14.82 -1.79
N LEU A 97 -6.61 -15.54 -0.91
CA LEU A 97 -5.96 -16.30 0.16
C LEU A 97 -5.45 -17.62 -0.47
N THR A 98 -4.15 -17.82 -0.44
CA THR A 98 -3.50 -19.04 -0.93
C THR A 98 -3.02 -19.89 0.25
N PRO A 99 -2.76 -21.21 0.06
CA PRO A 99 -2.21 -22.05 1.12
C PRO A 99 -0.92 -21.49 1.73
N GLU A 100 -0.06 -20.86 0.92
CA GLU A 100 1.18 -20.23 1.39
C GLU A 100 0.88 -19.01 2.29
N THR A 101 -0.15 -18.23 1.95
CA THR A 101 -0.60 -17.10 2.77
C THR A 101 -1.15 -17.59 4.11
N GLU A 102 -1.94 -18.68 4.10
CA GLU A 102 -2.47 -19.31 5.31
C GLU A 102 -1.34 -19.84 6.20
N ALA A 103 -0.38 -20.56 5.63
CA ALA A 103 0.79 -21.07 6.35
C ALA A 103 1.62 -19.93 6.97
N TYR A 104 1.78 -18.80 6.25
CA TYR A 104 2.45 -17.62 6.79
C TYR A 104 1.69 -17.04 8.00
N ILE A 105 0.37 -16.89 7.88
CA ILE A 105 -0.48 -16.37 8.97
C ILE A 105 -0.39 -17.29 10.19
N ASP A 106 -0.40 -18.62 10.00
CA ASP A 106 -0.30 -19.56 11.11
C ASP A 106 1.08 -19.51 11.78
N ALA A 107 2.14 -19.32 11.02
CA ALA A 107 3.48 -19.08 11.58
C ALA A 107 3.55 -17.76 12.39
N VAL A 108 2.85 -16.71 11.96
CA VAL A 108 2.73 -15.47 12.72
C VAL A 108 1.98 -15.69 14.05
N LYS A 109 0.86 -16.42 14.02
CA LYS A 109 0.10 -16.76 15.25
C LYS A 109 0.90 -17.54 16.27
N GLN A 110 1.86 -18.36 15.83
CA GLN A 110 2.76 -19.09 16.74
C GLN A 110 3.78 -18.17 17.43
N LYS A 111 4.14 -17.05 16.80
CA LYS A 111 5.15 -16.11 17.30
C LYS A 111 4.57 -14.99 18.16
N HIS A 112 3.31 -14.62 17.94
CA HIS A 112 2.67 -13.48 18.59
C HIS A 112 1.46 -13.94 19.40
N LYS A 113 1.38 -13.48 20.67
CA LYS A 113 0.32 -13.86 21.61
C LYS A 113 -1.08 -13.42 21.13
N HIS A 114 -1.16 -12.24 20.53
CA HIS A 114 -2.39 -11.66 20.02
C HIS A 114 -2.21 -11.28 18.56
N VAL A 115 -2.92 -11.94 17.66
CA VAL A 115 -2.91 -11.67 16.22
C VAL A 115 -4.30 -11.31 15.77
N GLU A 116 -4.44 -10.14 15.16
CA GLU A 116 -5.65 -9.70 14.47
C GLU A 116 -5.50 -9.87 12.96
N LEU A 117 -6.54 -10.40 12.33
CA LEU A 117 -6.61 -10.50 10.88
C LEU A 117 -7.62 -9.47 10.38
N ILE A 118 -7.16 -8.55 9.55
CA ILE A 118 -8.02 -7.60 8.84
C ILE A 118 -7.98 -7.88 7.34
N SER A 119 -9.01 -7.47 6.62
CA SER A 119 -9.04 -7.64 5.17
C SER A 119 -9.50 -6.36 4.47
N SER A 120 -8.88 -6.09 3.32
CA SER A 120 -9.24 -4.97 2.45
C SER A 120 -8.99 -5.33 0.99
N GLY A 121 -9.61 -4.58 0.08
CA GLY A 121 -9.38 -4.69 -1.36
C GLY A 121 -8.18 -3.87 -1.83
N SER A 122 -7.80 -4.05 -3.09
CA SER A 122 -6.88 -3.17 -3.81
C SER A 122 -5.55 -2.89 -3.09
N SER A 123 -4.86 -1.83 -3.46
CA SER A 123 -3.64 -1.31 -2.84
C SER A 123 -3.84 -0.73 -1.43
N ILE A 124 -5.09 -0.65 -0.95
CA ILE A 124 -5.40 -0.21 0.42
C ILE A 124 -4.63 -1.03 1.46
N LYS A 125 -4.38 -2.32 1.21
CA LYS A 125 -3.62 -3.19 2.11
C LYS A 125 -2.20 -2.70 2.36
N ILE A 126 -1.53 -2.20 1.32
CA ILE A 126 -0.18 -1.61 1.44
C ILE A 126 -0.27 -0.29 2.20
N CYS A 127 -1.31 0.53 1.93
CA CYS A 127 -1.55 1.77 2.66
C CYS A 127 -1.75 1.53 4.17
N LEU A 128 -2.47 0.47 4.56
CA LEU A 128 -2.67 0.12 5.97
C LEU A 128 -1.37 -0.25 6.68
N VAL A 129 -0.44 -0.91 5.98
CA VAL A 129 0.91 -1.17 6.51
C VAL A 129 1.66 0.16 6.64
N ALA A 130 1.67 0.98 5.60
CA ALA A 130 2.35 2.29 5.61
C ALA A 130 1.80 3.24 6.69
N GLU A 131 0.50 3.16 7.03
CA GLU A 131 -0.11 3.91 8.13
C GLU A 131 0.34 3.41 9.53
N GLY A 132 0.90 2.21 9.64
CA GLY A 132 1.10 1.53 10.91
C GLY A 132 -0.16 0.84 11.46
N LYS A 133 -1.25 0.74 10.71
CA LYS A 133 -2.48 0.03 11.09
C LYS A 133 -2.38 -1.47 10.95
N ALA A 134 -1.48 -1.94 10.11
CA ALA A 134 -1.12 -3.36 10.00
C ALA A 134 0.40 -3.50 10.08
N ASP A 135 0.86 -4.63 10.56
CA ASP A 135 2.28 -4.95 10.70
C ASP A 135 2.83 -5.63 9.46
N VAL A 136 1.97 -6.38 8.75
CA VAL A 136 2.38 -7.12 7.56
C VAL A 136 1.22 -7.37 6.61
N TYR A 137 1.55 -7.40 5.31
CA TYR A 137 0.68 -7.83 4.23
C TYR A 137 1.36 -8.98 3.45
N PRO A 138 1.08 -10.25 3.78
CA PRO A 138 1.58 -11.38 3.01
C PRO A 138 0.78 -11.54 1.71
N ARG A 139 1.48 -11.60 0.57
CA ARG A 139 0.89 -11.89 -0.73
C ARG A 139 1.80 -12.83 -1.52
N PHE A 140 1.37 -14.07 -1.68
CA PHE A 140 2.07 -15.09 -2.48
C PHE A 140 1.40 -15.34 -3.83
N ALA A 141 0.16 -14.91 -4.03
CA ALA A 141 -0.49 -14.93 -5.34
C ALA A 141 0.18 -13.93 -6.29
N PRO A 142 0.21 -14.24 -7.60
CA PRO A 142 0.72 -13.31 -8.61
C PRO A 142 0.06 -11.93 -8.54
N THR A 143 0.82 -10.92 -8.89
CA THR A 143 0.40 -9.51 -8.89
C THR A 143 1.18 -8.76 -9.96
N MET A 144 0.61 -7.71 -10.48
CA MET A 144 1.24 -6.89 -11.51
C MET A 144 2.03 -5.74 -10.90
N GLU A 145 2.98 -5.19 -11.65
CA GLU A 145 3.78 -4.06 -11.20
C GLU A 145 2.94 -2.82 -10.84
N TRP A 146 1.87 -2.56 -11.60
CA TRP A 146 0.97 -1.43 -11.35
C TRP A 146 0.09 -1.58 -10.09
N ASP A 147 -0.09 -2.81 -9.59
CA ASP A 147 -0.78 -3.05 -8.31
C ASP A 147 0.09 -2.64 -7.11
N THR A 148 1.42 -2.65 -7.26
CA THR A 148 2.33 -2.55 -6.12
C THR A 148 3.25 -1.35 -6.15
N ALA A 149 3.62 -0.81 -7.32
CA ALA A 149 4.66 0.22 -7.44
C ALA A 149 4.37 1.50 -6.62
N ALA A 150 3.13 2.01 -6.69
CA ALA A 150 2.74 3.20 -5.92
C ALA A 150 2.76 2.94 -4.42
N GLY A 151 2.19 1.80 -4.00
CA GLY A 151 2.19 1.39 -2.59
C GLY A 151 3.60 1.14 -2.06
N HIS A 152 4.49 0.59 -2.89
CA HIS A 152 5.89 0.35 -2.51
C HIS A 152 6.64 1.67 -2.25
N ALA A 153 6.46 2.68 -3.11
CA ALA A 153 7.05 4.00 -2.85
C ALA A 153 6.55 4.59 -1.53
N ILE A 154 5.26 4.46 -1.24
CA ILE A 154 4.65 4.95 0.00
C ILE A 154 5.18 4.16 1.21
N ALA A 155 5.22 2.83 1.14
CA ALA A 155 5.73 1.98 2.21
C ALA A 155 7.21 2.30 2.53
N ARG A 156 8.06 2.42 1.50
CA ARG A 156 9.48 2.77 1.68
C ARG A 156 9.67 4.13 2.34
N ALA A 157 8.93 5.13 1.88
CA ALA A 157 9.00 6.47 2.47
C ALA A 157 8.45 6.53 3.91
N ALA A 158 7.63 5.54 4.30
CA ALA A 158 7.17 5.32 5.66
C ALA A 158 8.09 4.40 6.50
N GLY A 159 9.25 3.97 5.96
CA GLY A 159 10.23 3.13 6.66
C GLY A 159 9.96 1.62 6.59
N MET A 160 9.08 1.17 5.70
CA MET A 160 8.80 -0.24 5.45
C MET A 160 9.37 -0.69 4.10
N GLU A 161 9.32 -1.99 3.81
CA GLU A 161 9.81 -2.52 2.53
C GLU A 161 8.87 -3.60 1.98
N ILE A 162 8.84 -3.75 0.65
CA ILE A 162 8.18 -4.87 -0.03
C ILE A 162 9.24 -5.77 -0.62
N TYR A 163 9.27 -7.01 -0.14
CA TYR A 163 10.21 -8.04 -0.56
C TYR A 163 9.60 -9.02 -1.54
N GLN A 164 10.45 -9.68 -2.32
CA GLN A 164 10.06 -10.82 -3.14
C GLN A 164 9.64 -11.99 -2.23
N ALA A 165 8.54 -12.65 -2.57
CA ALA A 165 7.97 -13.71 -1.72
C ALA A 165 8.92 -14.92 -1.55
N ASP A 166 9.72 -15.23 -2.57
CA ASP A 166 10.71 -16.31 -2.60
C ASP A 166 12.11 -15.89 -2.09
N LYS A 167 12.35 -14.58 -1.96
CA LYS A 167 13.63 -14.01 -1.54
C LYS A 167 13.42 -12.90 -0.51
N LYS A 168 13.25 -13.29 0.73
CA LYS A 168 12.78 -12.42 1.84
C LYS A 168 13.59 -11.15 2.09
N ASP A 169 14.85 -11.10 1.67
CA ASP A 169 15.73 -9.94 1.89
C ASP A 169 16.00 -9.16 0.58
N VAL A 170 15.32 -9.52 -0.51
CA VAL A 170 15.48 -8.85 -1.80
C VAL A 170 14.26 -7.97 -2.04
N PRO A 171 14.41 -6.63 -2.07
CA PRO A 171 13.33 -5.73 -2.40
C PRO A 171 12.73 -6.01 -3.78
N LEU A 172 11.43 -5.81 -3.90
CA LEU A 172 10.74 -5.91 -5.18
C LEU A 172 11.25 -4.83 -6.13
N GLN A 173 11.54 -5.22 -7.36
CA GLN A 173 12.00 -4.32 -8.43
C GLN A 173 10.95 -4.21 -9.53
N TYR A 174 11.00 -3.11 -10.27
CA TYR A 174 10.02 -2.72 -11.28
C TYR A 174 10.68 -2.48 -12.63
N ASN A 175 9.86 -2.39 -13.67
CA ASN A 175 10.28 -2.26 -15.06
C ASN A 175 11.09 -3.49 -15.50
N LYS A 176 10.61 -4.65 -15.14
CA LYS A 176 11.15 -5.94 -15.56
C LYS A 176 10.69 -6.26 -16.99
N GLU A 177 11.43 -7.11 -17.68
CA GLU A 177 11.03 -7.63 -18.99
C GLU A 177 9.85 -8.60 -18.87
N ASP A 178 9.76 -9.30 -17.75
CA ASP A 178 8.67 -10.21 -17.39
C ASP A 178 7.86 -9.59 -16.24
N LEU A 179 6.57 -9.36 -16.47
CA LEU A 179 5.63 -8.66 -15.57
C LEU A 179 4.95 -9.64 -14.62
#